data_598a1c2bbed626673a784f2334883b2a
#
_entry.id   598a1c2bbed626673a784f2334883b2a
#
_cell.length_a   1.000
_cell.length_b   1.000
_cell.length_c   1.000
_cell.angle_alpha   90.00
_cell.angle_beta   90.00
_cell.angle_gamma   90.00
#
_symmetry.space_group_name_H-M   'P 1'
#
loop_
_entity.id
_entity.type
_entity.pdbx_description
1 polymer ?
#
loop_
_entity_poly.entity_id
_entity_poly.type
_entity_poly.pdbx_seq_one_letter_code
_entity_poly.pdbx_strand_id
1 'polypeptide(L)'
;GLLAVVLILCSLQIFAQEIKEEEKQHAFTLSGYVEAYYGYDFNGPANNNRPGFIYSHNRHNEINLNLGFLKGSYNSDRVRANLALAAGTYINANYAAEPGLLKNVYEANAGVKISKKKSLWIDAGLLPSHIGFETAVSKDCYTLTRSLLAENSPYYEAGAKITYSSNNNKWILSALALNGWQRITRVSGNSMMSFGTQVQYMPNSTFTLNYSTFVGTDKPDNARLSRLFHNLYGIFNITDKFGVTTGFDIGTEEKTTGSDDKNT
;
A
#
# COMPACT_ATOMS: atom_id res chain seq x y z
N GLY A 1 -38.36 9.15 4.20
CA GLY A 1 -37.17 9.76 4.33
C GLY A 1 -36.22 9.17 5.36
N LEU A 2 -35.60 10.00 6.13
CA LEU A 2 -34.50 9.65 7.09
C LEU A 2 -34.92 8.66 8.20
N LEU A 3 -36.18 8.72 8.64
CA LEU A 3 -36.72 7.82 9.70
C LEU A 3 -36.77 6.35 9.26
N ALA A 4 -37.00 6.08 7.97
CA ALA A 4 -37.09 4.72 7.44
C ALA A 4 -35.71 4.05 7.36
N VAL A 5 -34.65 4.82 7.10
CA VAL A 5 -33.26 4.31 7.07
C VAL A 5 -32.75 3.98 8.47
N VAL A 6 -33.12 4.79 9.48
CA VAL A 6 -32.75 4.54 10.88
C VAL A 6 -33.46 3.30 11.42
N LEU A 7 -34.74 3.06 11.05
CA LEU A 7 -35.47 1.87 11.44
C LEU A 7 -34.95 0.57 10.80
N ILE A 8 -34.43 0.64 9.56
CA ILE A 8 -33.79 -0.51 8.90
C ILE A 8 -32.46 -0.85 9.56
N LEU A 9 -31.66 0.15 9.98
CA LEU A 9 -30.41 -0.06 10.70
C LEU A 9 -30.63 -0.64 12.12
N CYS A 10 -31.71 -0.22 12.81
CA CYS A 10 -32.07 -0.79 14.11
C CYS A 10 -32.63 -2.20 14.00
N SER A 11 -33.33 -2.58 12.92
CA SER A 11 -33.85 -3.94 12.74
C SER A 11 -32.75 -4.97 12.41
N LEU A 12 -31.62 -4.54 11.83
CA LEU A 12 -30.45 -5.40 11.59
C LEU A 12 -29.70 -5.78 12.88
N GLN A 13 -29.84 -5.01 13.96
CA GLN A 13 -29.22 -5.33 15.25
C GLN A 13 -30.00 -6.39 16.06
N ILE A 14 -31.27 -6.58 15.79
CA ILE A 14 -32.11 -7.54 16.55
C ILE A 14 -31.95 -9.00 16.07
N PHE A 15 -31.47 -9.21 14.83
CA PHE A 15 -31.22 -10.56 14.29
C PHE A 15 -29.82 -11.13 14.62
N ALA A 16 -28.97 -10.37 15.31
CA ALA A 16 -27.59 -10.81 15.63
C ALA A 16 -27.46 -11.53 16.99
N GLN A 17 -28.55 -11.83 17.70
CA GLN A 17 -28.47 -12.26 19.10
C GLN A 17 -28.92 -13.72 19.38
N GLU A 18 -29.27 -14.53 18.40
CA GLU A 18 -29.60 -15.93 18.63
C GLU A 18 -29.04 -16.86 17.55
N ILE A 19 -27.74 -17.17 17.60
CA ILE A 19 -27.21 -18.48 17.17
C ILE A 19 -25.93 -18.72 17.98
N LYS A 20 -26.01 -19.44 19.08
CA LYS A 20 -24.87 -20.10 19.73
C LYS A 20 -24.65 -21.44 19.05
N GLU A 21 -23.81 -21.46 18.03
CA GLU A 21 -23.01 -22.60 17.62
C GLU A 21 -21.58 -22.11 17.44
N GLU A 22 -20.59 -22.94 17.78
CA GLU A 22 -19.17 -22.67 17.60
C GLU A 22 -18.83 -22.46 16.10
N GLU A 23 -19.35 -21.43 15.47
CA GLU A 23 -18.93 -20.99 14.16
C GLU A 23 -17.58 -20.33 14.30
N LYS A 24 -16.57 -20.87 13.64
CA LYS A 24 -15.30 -20.24 13.36
C LYS A 24 -15.57 -18.81 12.91
N GLN A 25 -15.21 -17.85 13.75
CA GLN A 25 -15.54 -16.44 13.55
C GLN A 25 -15.02 -15.94 12.18
N HIS A 26 -15.92 -15.88 11.21
CA HIS A 26 -15.69 -15.11 10.00
C HIS A 26 -15.85 -13.64 10.38
N ALA A 27 -14.74 -12.91 10.53
CA ALA A 27 -14.80 -11.52 10.93
C ALA A 27 -14.85 -10.62 9.70
N PHE A 28 -16.02 -10.03 9.44
CA PHE A 28 -16.13 -8.86 8.59
C PHE A 28 -15.92 -7.60 9.45
N THR A 29 -15.04 -6.72 9.00
CA THR A 29 -14.72 -5.44 9.66
C THR A 29 -14.94 -4.30 8.69
N LEU A 30 -15.67 -3.28 9.12
CA LEU A 30 -15.76 -2.00 8.43
C LEU A 30 -14.93 -0.96 9.18
N SER A 31 -14.08 -0.24 8.48
CA SER A 31 -13.22 0.81 9.03
C SER A 31 -13.16 2.02 8.10
N GLY A 32 -12.77 3.16 8.63
CA GLY A 32 -12.61 4.39 7.87
C GLY A 32 -11.51 5.27 8.42
N TYR A 33 -11.04 6.17 7.58
CA TYR A 33 -10.02 7.15 7.91
C TYR A 33 -10.31 8.46 7.21
N VAL A 34 -10.09 9.58 7.90
CA VAL A 34 -10.20 10.92 7.33
C VAL A 34 -9.04 11.76 7.86
N GLU A 35 -8.32 12.39 6.95
CA GLU A 35 -7.20 13.27 7.23
C GLU A 35 -7.35 14.58 6.47
N ALA A 36 -7.79 15.60 7.18
CA ALA A 36 -7.81 16.98 6.71
C ALA A 36 -6.53 17.70 7.15
N TYR A 37 -6.07 18.66 6.35
CA TYR A 37 -4.86 19.42 6.66
C TYR A 37 -4.95 20.88 6.19
N TYR A 38 -4.05 21.69 6.73
CA TYR A 38 -3.68 22.99 6.21
C TYR A 38 -2.15 23.04 6.13
N GLY A 39 -1.61 23.46 5.00
CA GLY A 39 -0.16 23.60 4.79
C GLY A 39 0.18 24.97 4.24
N TYR A 40 1.21 25.61 4.78
CA TYR A 40 1.75 26.86 4.25
C TYR A 40 3.18 26.66 3.77
N ASP A 41 3.40 26.92 2.49
CA ASP A 41 4.74 26.91 1.89
C ASP A 41 5.25 28.36 1.79
N PHE A 42 6.33 28.66 2.52
CA PHE A 42 6.90 30.01 2.59
C PHE A 42 7.48 30.51 1.26
N ASN A 43 7.65 29.63 0.27
CA ASN A 43 8.03 30.02 -1.10
C ASN A 43 6.86 30.64 -1.88
N GLY A 44 5.63 30.58 -1.36
CA GLY A 44 4.45 31.20 -1.95
C GLY A 44 4.14 30.74 -3.37
N PRO A 45 3.97 29.43 -3.65
CA PRO A 45 3.77 28.93 -5.01
C PRO A 45 2.47 29.49 -5.62
N ALA A 46 2.58 30.14 -6.78
CA ALA A 46 1.47 30.85 -7.43
C ALA A 46 0.29 29.93 -7.84
N ASN A 47 0.54 28.65 -8.02
CA ASN A 47 -0.46 27.65 -8.39
C ASN A 47 -1.02 26.89 -7.18
N ASN A 48 -0.70 27.32 -5.95
CA ASN A 48 -1.06 26.66 -4.70
C ASN A 48 -0.63 25.18 -4.58
N ASN A 49 0.36 24.76 -5.38
CA ASN A 49 0.95 23.42 -5.27
C ASN A 49 2.36 23.52 -4.67
N ARG A 50 2.64 22.66 -3.73
CA ARG A 50 3.99 22.41 -3.24
C ARG A 50 4.83 21.72 -4.32
N PRO A 51 6.17 21.63 -4.18
CA PRO A 51 7.02 20.99 -5.18
C PRO A 51 6.53 19.61 -5.60
N GLY A 52 6.66 19.29 -6.89
CA GLY A 52 6.04 18.11 -7.51
C GLY A 52 6.52 16.74 -7.03
N PHE A 53 7.59 16.69 -6.22
CA PHE A 53 8.08 15.49 -5.54
C PHE A 53 7.42 15.25 -4.16
N ILE A 54 6.50 16.14 -3.73
CA ILE A 54 5.73 15.99 -2.49
C ILE A 54 4.32 15.56 -2.88
N TYR A 55 3.98 14.30 -2.62
CA TYR A 55 2.69 13.73 -2.97
C TYR A 55 1.66 13.84 -1.85
N SER A 56 2.09 13.72 -0.58
CA SER A 56 1.23 13.90 0.58
C SER A 56 1.19 15.36 1.01
N HIS A 57 -0.01 15.90 1.39
CA HIS A 57 -0.19 17.29 1.84
C HIS A 57 0.35 18.32 0.84
N ASN A 58 0.09 18.11 -0.45
CA ASN A 58 0.72 18.81 -1.56
C ASN A 58 0.09 20.16 -1.92
N ARG A 59 -0.95 20.61 -1.18
CA ARG A 59 -1.59 21.92 -1.41
C ARG A 59 -1.06 22.97 -0.44
N HIS A 60 -0.94 24.20 -0.95
CA HIS A 60 -0.46 25.36 -0.23
C HIS A 60 -1.62 26.31 0.09
N ASN A 61 -1.64 26.83 1.34
CA ASN A 61 -2.50 27.91 1.82
C ASN A 61 -4.00 27.65 1.61
N GLU A 62 -4.43 26.41 1.77
CA GLU A 62 -5.85 26.01 1.75
C GLU A 62 -6.10 24.86 2.71
N ILE A 63 -7.33 24.75 3.24
CA ILE A 63 -7.76 23.56 3.98
C ILE A 63 -8.16 22.51 2.96
N ASN A 64 -7.60 21.32 3.08
CA ASN A 64 -7.88 20.24 2.13
C ASN A 64 -7.94 18.87 2.79
N LEU A 65 -8.52 17.90 2.08
CA LEU A 65 -8.52 16.49 2.43
C LEU A 65 -7.26 15.84 1.83
N ASN A 66 -6.33 15.35 2.67
CA ASN A 66 -5.20 14.57 2.17
C ASN A 66 -5.64 13.17 1.76
N LEU A 67 -6.26 12.44 2.68
CA LEU A 67 -6.73 11.08 2.46
C LEU A 67 -8.01 10.82 3.27
N GLY A 68 -9.04 10.35 2.59
CA GLY A 68 -10.23 9.80 3.22
C GLY A 68 -10.57 8.46 2.57
N PHE A 69 -10.81 7.41 3.36
CA PHE A 69 -11.25 6.13 2.82
C PHE A 69 -12.27 5.41 3.70
N LEU A 70 -13.02 4.53 3.05
CA LEU A 70 -13.85 3.51 3.70
C LEU A 70 -13.34 2.14 3.26
N LYS A 71 -13.10 1.24 4.21
CA LYS A 71 -12.52 -0.10 3.98
C LYS A 71 -13.38 -1.18 4.62
N GLY A 72 -13.79 -2.16 3.82
CA GLY A 72 -14.32 -3.44 4.26
C GLY A 72 -13.22 -4.51 4.19
N SER A 73 -13.07 -5.27 5.27
CA SER A 73 -12.14 -6.40 5.36
C SER A 73 -12.87 -7.66 5.79
N TYR A 74 -12.59 -8.77 5.14
CA TYR A 74 -13.06 -10.08 5.50
C TYR A 74 -11.88 -11.00 5.82
N ASN A 75 -11.92 -11.68 6.95
CA ASN A 75 -10.88 -12.62 7.35
C ASN A 75 -11.50 -13.90 7.88
N SER A 76 -10.98 -15.03 7.42
CA SER A 76 -11.27 -16.36 7.92
C SER A 76 -10.00 -17.19 8.00
N ASP A 77 -10.08 -18.43 8.46
CA ASP A 77 -8.93 -19.34 8.53
C ASP A 77 -8.22 -19.54 7.18
N ARG A 78 -8.96 -19.44 6.07
CA ARG A 78 -8.48 -19.83 4.75
C ARG A 78 -8.68 -18.79 3.64
N VAL A 79 -9.49 -17.76 3.90
CA VAL A 79 -9.82 -16.73 2.91
C VAL A 79 -9.72 -15.37 3.58
N ARG A 80 -9.16 -14.43 2.88
CA ARG A 80 -9.15 -13.01 3.26
C ARG A 80 -9.44 -12.13 2.05
N ALA A 81 -10.08 -11.00 2.27
CA ALA A 81 -10.36 -10.03 1.22
C ALA A 81 -10.40 -8.62 1.80
N ASN A 82 -10.00 -7.63 1.01
CA ASN A 82 -10.08 -6.22 1.34
C ASN A 82 -10.63 -5.45 0.16
N LEU A 83 -11.49 -4.47 0.45
CA LEU A 83 -11.93 -3.46 -0.51
C LEU A 83 -11.95 -2.11 0.18
N ALA A 84 -11.21 -1.13 -0.36
CA ALA A 84 -11.20 0.24 0.13
C ALA A 84 -11.36 1.22 -1.02
N LEU A 85 -12.27 2.19 -0.84
CA LEU A 85 -12.45 3.32 -1.73
C LEU A 85 -11.95 4.57 -1.03
N ALA A 86 -11.20 5.41 -1.75
CA ALA A 86 -10.57 6.59 -1.19
C ALA A 86 -10.68 7.81 -2.10
N ALA A 87 -10.54 8.99 -1.46
CA ALA A 87 -10.47 10.28 -2.10
C ALA A 87 -9.51 11.20 -1.34
N GLY A 88 -9.07 12.27 -1.99
CA GLY A 88 -8.20 13.28 -1.40
C GLY A 88 -7.02 13.65 -2.30
N THR A 89 -6.21 14.60 -1.85
CA THR A 89 -5.04 15.08 -2.62
C THR A 89 -3.99 14.01 -2.79
N TYR A 90 -3.81 13.12 -1.79
CA TYR A 90 -2.96 11.93 -1.89
C TYR A 90 -3.37 11.02 -3.06
N ILE A 91 -4.67 10.71 -3.17
CA ILE A 91 -5.21 9.87 -4.25
C ILE A 91 -5.00 10.55 -5.61
N ASN A 92 -5.27 11.85 -5.69
CA ASN A 92 -5.10 12.61 -6.93
C ASN A 92 -3.64 12.63 -7.41
N ALA A 93 -2.68 12.63 -6.49
CA ALA A 93 -1.25 12.63 -6.82
C ALA A 93 -0.72 11.22 -7.12
N ASN A 94 -0.90 10.27 -6.20
CA ASN A 94 -0.29 8.94 -6.31
C ASN A 94 -0.98 8.04 -7.35
N TYR A 95 -2.30 8.21 -7.56
CA TYR A 95 -3.08 7.43 -8.53
C TYR A 95 -3.33 8.20 -9.83
N ALA A 96 -2.59 9.27 -10.09
CA ALA A 96 -2.77 10.13 -11.27
C ALA A 96 -2.71 9.38 -12.61
N ALA A 97 -1.93 8.31 -12.67
CA ALA A 97 -1.75 7.51 -13.88
C ALA A 97 -2.90 6.51 -14.14
N GLU A 98 -3.82 6.33 -13.18
CA GLU A 98 -4.88 5.34 -13.30
C GLU A 98 -6.14 5.93 -13.95
N PRO A 99 -6.81 5.18 -14.84
CA PRO A 99 -7.97 5.68 -15.57
C PRO A 99 -9.25 5.62 -14.72
N GLY A 100 -10.13 6.61 -14.93
CA GLY A 100 -11.51 6.62 -14.45
C GLY A 100 -11.63 6.35 -12.95
N LEU A 101 -12.56 5.48 -12.58
CA LEU A 101 -12.85 5.12 -11.19
C LEU A 101 -11.76 4.27 -10.52
N LEU A 102 -10.89 3.62 -11.27
CA LEU A 102 -9.76 2.86 -10.71
C LEU A 102 -8.85 3.73 -9.85
N LYS A 103 -8.75 5.02 -10.18
CA LYS A 103 -8.04 6.01 -9.36
C LYS A 103 -8.51 6.07 -7.90
N ASN A 104 -9.79 5.78 -7.63
CA ASN A 104 -10.37 5.84 -6.31
C ASN A 104 -10.37 4.48 -5.57
N VAL A 105 -9.92 3.42 -6.22
CA VAL A 105 -9.75 2.11 -5.57
C VAL A 105 -8.42 2.10 -4.85
N TYR A 106 -8.46 2.28 -3.53
CA TYR A 106 -7.27 2.36 -2.69
C TYR A 106 -6.67 0.99 -2.39
N GLU A 107 -7.53 -0.01 -2.18
CA GLU A 107 -7.16 -1.40 -1.97
C GLU A 107 -8.28 -2.30 -2.49
N ALA A 108 -7.95 -3.38 -3.20
CA ALA A 108 -8.94 -4.36 -3.67
C ALA A 108 -8.23 -5.69 -3.92
N ASN A 109 -8.24 -6.59 -2.93
CA ASN A 109 -7.55 -7.87 -3.03
C ASN A 109 -8.31 -8.98 -2.34
N ALA A 110 -8.02 -10.20 -2.78
CA ALA A 110 -8.47 -11.41 -2.13
C ALA A 110 -7.33 -12.42 -2.04
N GLY A 111 -7.32 -13.21 -0.98
CA GLY A 111 -6.29 -14.20 -0.73
C GLY A 111 -6.83 -15.52 -0.22
N VAL A 112 -6.11 -16.58 -0.55
CA VAL A 112 -6.41 -17.93 -0.07
C VAL A 112 -5.17 -18.54 0.58
N LYS A 113 -5.40 -19.24 1.70
CA LYS A 113 -4.36 -20.03 2.38
C LYS A 113 -4.24 -21.37 1.70
N ILE A 114 -3.12 -21.62 1.03
CA ILE A 114 -2.88 -22.83 0.22
C ILE A 114 -2.35 -24.01 1.04
N SER A 115 -1.90 -23.78 2.27
CA SER A 115 -1.42 -24.85 3.15
C SER A 115 -2.26 -24.97 4.42
N LYS A 116 -2.65 -26.18 4.78
CA LYS A 116 -3.32 -26.47 6.07
C LYS A 116 -2.36 -26.42 7.26
N LYS A 117 -1.06 -26.68 7.02
CA LYS A 117 -0.05 -26.84 8.08
C LYS A 117 0.83 -25.61 8.26
N LYS A 118 0.98 -24.77 7.22
CA LYS A 118 1.87 -23.61 7.20
C LYS A 118 1.09 -22.35 6.87
N SER A 119 1.57 -21.21 7.34
CA SER A 119 1.02 -19.91 6.94
C SER A 119 1.55 -19.55 5.55
N LEU A 120 0.95 -20.13 4.52
CA LEU A 120 1.29 -19.91 3.11
C LEU A 120 0.03 -19.42 2.39
N TRP A 121 0.09 -18.18 1.89
CA TRP A 121 -1.01 -17.47 1.27
C TRP A 121 -0.68 -17.08 -0.17
N ILE A 122 -1.69 -17.09 -1.02
CA ILE A 122 -1.66 -16.39 -2.31
C ILE A 122 -2.74 -15.31 -2.25
N ASP A 123 -2.33 -14.06 -2.49
CA ASP A 123 -3.19 -12.89 -2.59
C ASP A 123 -3.11 -12.34 -4.01
N ALA A 124 -4.22 -11.83 -4.55
CA ALA A 124 -4.26 -11.20 -5.86
C ALA A 124 -5.16 -9.97 -5.83
N GLY A 125 -4.80 -8.97 -6.64
CA GLY A 125 -5.53 -7.71 -6.79
C GLY A 125 -4.65 -6.50 -6.54
N LEU A 126 -5.25 -5.42 -6.05
CA LEU A 126 -4.57 -4.20 -5.64
C LEU A 126 -4.16 -4.32 -4.18
N LEU A 127 -2.87 -4.36 -3.95
CA LEU A 127 -2.21 -4.63 -2.67
C LEU A 127 -1.45 -3.39 -2.17
N PRO A 128 -1.29 -3.21 -0.86
CA PRO A 128 -0.25 -2.34 -0.33
C PRO A 128 1.14 -2.77 -0.83
N SER A 129 2.02 -1.81 -1.06
CA SER A 129 3.38 -2.10 -1.52
C SER A 129 4.16 -2.96 -0.52
N HIS A 130 5.07 -3.77 -1.05
CA HIS A 130 6.05 -4.52 -0.25
C HIS A 130 7.36 -3.74 -0.04
N ILE A 131 7.47 -2.55 -0.61
CA ILE A 131 8.64 -1.67 -0.54
C ILE A 131 8.36 -0.52 0.43
N GLY A 132 9.36 -0.16 1.25
CA GLY A 132 9.28 0.95 2.17
C GLY A 132 8.69 0.61 3.54
N PHE A 133 8.84 1.55 4.47
CA PHE A 133 8.40 1.43 5.87
C PHE A 133 7.33 2.46 6.25
N GLU A 134 7.06 3.44 5.39
CA GLU A 134 6.02 4.45 5.60
C GLU A 134 4.75 4.09 4.83
N THR A 135 3.62 4.49 5.36
CA THR A 135 2.30 4.26 4.77
C THR A 135 1.66 5.58 4.30
N ALA A 136 0.62 5.48 3.48
CA ALA A 136 -0.20 6.63 3.11
C ALA A 136 -0.98 7.22 4.30
N VAL A 137 -1.19 6.45 5.36
CA VAL A 137 -1.94 6.82 6.55
C VAL A 137 -1.02 7.53 7.55
N SER A 138 -1.14 8.84 7.71
CA SER A 138 -0.20 9.66 8.50
C SER A 138 -0.14 9.29 9.97
N LYS A 139 -1.25 8.83 10.57
CA LYS A 139 -1.26 8.41 11.98
C LYS A 139 -0.35 7.21 12.27
N ASP A 140 0.04 6.46 11.24
CA ASP A 140 0.89 5.28 11.34
C ASP A 140 2.35 5.61 10.99
N CYS A 141 2.69 6.91 10.84
CA CYS A 141 4.02 7.41 10.54
C CYS A 141 4.49 8.37 11.65
N TYR A 142 5.80 8.45 11.87
CA TYR A 142 6.37 9.35 12.88
C TYR A 142 6.28 10.83 12.52
N THR A 143 6.23 11.14 11.23
CA THR A 143 6.18 12.51 10.70
C THR A 143 4.91 12.73 9.89
N LEU A 144 4.42 13.96 9.86
CA LEU A 144 3.24 14.34 9.08
C LEU A 144 3.49 14.14 7.58
N THR A 145 4.63 14.61 7.07
CA THR A 145 5.06 14.36 5.69
C THR A 145 5.86 13.07 5.60
N ARG A 146 5.96 12.51 4.40
CA ARG A 146 6.74 11.28 4.16
C ARG A 146 8.20 11.62 3.90
N SER A 147 9.07 10.65 4.10
CA SER A 147 10.48 10.74 3.72
C SER A 147 10.63 10.76 2.19
N LEU A 148 11.77 11.23 1.71
CA LEU A 148 12.09 11.14 0.28
C LEU A 148 12.17 9.68 -0.21
N LEU A 149 12.50 8.73 0.66
CA LEU A 149 12.47 7.30 0.33
C LEU A 149 11.04 6.87 -0.02
N ALA A 150 10.07 7.22 0.82
CA ALA A 150 8.67 6.87 0.59
C ALA A 150 8.08 7.57 -0.64
N GLU A 151 8.40 8.87 -0.84
CA GLU A 151 7.92 9.63 -2.01
C GLU A 151 8.53 9.13 -3.35
N ASN A 152 9.62 8.38 -3.31
CA ASN A 152 10.26 7.76 -4.48
C ASN A 152 10.08 6.23 -4.55
N SER A 153 9.19 5.65 -3.74
CA SER A 153 8.85 4.24 -3.75
C SER A 153 7.34 4.03 -3.92
N PRO A 154 6.88 2.86 -4.37
CA PRO A 154 5.47 2.63 -4.60
C PRO A 154 4.71 2.50 -3.28
N TYR A 155 3.53 3.11 -3.18
CA TYR A 155 2.59 2.93 -2.07
C TYR A 155 1.62 1.77 -2.29
N TYR A 156 1.36 1.42 -3.54
CA TYR A 156 0.47 0.33 -3.93
C TYR A 156 1.03 -0.45 -5.12
N GLU A 157 0.57 -1.66 -5.27
CA GLU A 157 0.94 -2.55 -6.36
C GLU A 157 -0.26 -3.41 -6.76
N ALA A 158 -0.42 -3.69 -8.04
CA ALA A 158 -1.43 -4.63 -8.50
C ALA A 158 -0.79 -5.86 -9.12
N GLY A 159 -1.29 -7.03 -8.73
CA GLY A 159 -0.75 -8.31 -9.19
C GLY A 159 -1.11 -9.47 -8.27
N ALA A 160 -0.22 -10.45 -8.21
CA ALA A 160 -0.32 -11.60 -7.32
C ALA A 160 0.90 -11.67 -6.41
N LYS A 161 0.68 -12.06 -5.15
CA LYS A 161 1.70 -12.21 -4.11
C LYS A 161 1.55 -13.56 -3.41
N ILE A 162 2.62 -14.33 -3.37
CA ILE A 162 2.73 -15.48 -2.48
C ILE A 162 3.48 -15.04 -1.22
N THR A 163 2.94 -15.37 -0.05
CA THR A 163 3.53 -15.00 1.24
C THR A 163 3.61 -16.23 2.15
N TYR A 164 4.80 -16.48 2.66
CA TYR A 164 5.06 -17.45 3.71
C TYR A 164 5.43 -16.75 5.01
N SER A 165 4.74 -17.10 6.10
CA SER A 165 5.14 -16.71 7.46
C SER A 165 5.62 -17.94 8.21
N SER A 166 6.78 -17.82 8.89
CA SER A 166 7.32 -18.92 9.70
C SER A 166 6.41 -19.22 10.88
N ASN A 167 6.47 -20.43 11.42
CA ASN A 167 5.62 -20.87 12.53
C ASN A 167 5.83 -20.04 13.82
N ASN A 168 6.99 -19.46 14.01
CA ASN A 168 7.32 -18.57 15.11
C ASN A 168 7.07 -17.09 14.80
N ASN A 169 6.46 -16.78 13.64
CA ASN A 169 6.18 -15.44 13.13
C ASN A 169 7.40 -14.49 13.03
N LYS A 170 8.61 -15.03 13.06
CA LYS A 170 9.84 -14.21 12.99
C LYS A 170 10.24 -13.87 11.54
N TRP A 171 9.81 -14.66 10.57
CA TRP A 171 10.16 -14.48 9.17
C TRP A 171 8.91 -14.36 8.31
N ILE A 172 8.90 -13.36 7.44
CA ILE A 172 7.95 -13.24 6.33
C ILE A 172 8.78 -13.25 5.04
N LEU A 173 8.41 -14.14 4.12
CA LEU A 173 9.00 -14.25 2.79
C LEU A 173 7.89 -14.06 1.76
N SER A 174 8.11 -13.19 0.79
CA SER A 174 7.15 -12.97 -0.29
C SER A 174 7.82 -12.95 -1.66
N ALA A 175 7.09 -13.42 -2.65
CA ALA A 175 7.40 -13.23 -4.06
C ALA A 175 6.16 -12.68 -4.77
N LEU A 176 6.36 -11.75 -5.69
CA LEU A 176 5.30 -10.98 -6.34
C LEU A 176 5.47 -11.02 -7.85
N ALA A 177 4.33 -11.09 -8.55
CA ALA A 177 4.21 -10.82 -9.98
C ALA A 177 3.25 -9.64 -10.15
N LEU A 178 3.72 -8.54 -10.75
CA LEU A 178 3.11 -7.21 -10.68
C LEU A 178 2.84 -6.65 -12.07
N ASN A 179 1.86 -5.76 -12.17
CA ASN A 179 1.55 -5.03 -13.39
C ASN A 179 2.58 -3.93 -13.73
N GLY A 180 3.42 -3.52 -12.78
CA GLY A 180 4.43 -2.49 -12.94
C GLY A 180 4.76 -1.81 -11.62
N TRP A 181 5.52 -0.74 -11.68
CA TRP A 181 5.88 0.12 -10.56
C TRP A 181 4.72 1.06 -10.24
N GLN A 182 4.00 0.82 -9.15
CA GLN A 182 2.82 1.60 -8.76
C GLN A 182 1.78 1.71 -9.90
N ARG A 183 1.34 0.54 -10.44
CA ARG A 183 0.39 0.46 -11.56
C ARG A 183 -0.75 -0.52 -11.25
N ILE A 184 -1.99 -0.02 -11.28
CA ILE A 184 -3.18 -0.89 -11.33
C ILE A 184 -3.32 -1.41 -12.75
N THR A 185 -3.30 -0.48 -13.72
CA THR A 185 -3.40 -0.79 -15.15
C THR A 185 -2.01 -0.78 -15.76
N ARG A 186 -1.64 -1.87 -16.41
CA ARG A 186 -0.37 -1.96 -17.14
C ARG A 186 -0.34 -0.91 -18.26
N VAL A 187 0.85 -0.35 -18.51
CA VAL A 187 1.06 0.59 -19.60
C VAL A 187 0.68 -0.08 -20.93
N SER A 188 -0.04 0.64 -21.79
CA SER A 188 -0.44 0.14 -23.10
C SER A 188 0.76 -0.30 -23.92
N GLY A 189 0.67 -1.49 -24.54
CA GLY A 189 1.75 -2.09 -25.32
C GLY A 189 2.86 -2.74 -24.48
N ASN A 190 2.73 -2.79 -23.16
CA ASN A 190 3.63 -3.55 -22.28
C ASN A 190 3.05 -4.96 -22.04
N SER A 191 3.70 -6.00 -22.57
CA SER A 191 3.31 -7.40 -22.38
C SER A 191 3.98 -8.07 -21.17
N MET A 192 5.00 -7.44 -20.57
CA MET A 192 5.82 -8.04 -19.50
C MET A 192 5.24 -7.76 -18.11
N MET A 193 5.27 -8.76 -17.25
CA MET A 193 5.07 -8.57 -15.82
C MET A 193 6.35 -8.09 -15.15
N SER A 194 6.20 -7.34 -14.08
CA SER A 194 7.28 -7.02 -13.16
C SER A 194 7.28 -8.02 -12.00
N PHE A 195 8.41 -8.15 -11.31
CA PHE A 195 8.58 -9.07 -10.20
C PHE A 195 9.16 -8.38 -8.99
N GLY A 196 8.77 -8.86 -7.81
CA GLY A 196 9.27 -8.38 -6.53
C GLY A 196 9.54 -9.52 -5.56
N THR A 197 10.42 -9.27 -4.60
CA THR A 197 10.64 -10.16 -3.46
C THR A 197 10.70 -9.36 -2.17
N GLN A 198 10.33 -10.01 -1.06
CA GLN A 198 10.46 -9.43 0.26
C GLN A 198 10.94 -10.49 1.25
N VAL A 199 11.91 -10.12 2.06
CA VAL A 199 12.36 -10.86 3.23
C VAL A 199 12.27 -9.94 4.44
N GLN A 200 11.44 -10.29 5.41
CA GLN A 200 11.30 -9.53 6.64
C GLN A 200 11.63 -10.42 7.84
N TYR A 201 12.44 -9.90 8.75
CA TYR A 201 12.85 -10.57 9.99
C TYR A 201 12.44 -9.75 11.20
N MET A 202 11.61 -10.34 12.04
CA MET A 202 11.05 -9.75 13.25
C MET A 202 11.28 -10.70 14.42
N PRO A 203 12.49 -10.73 15.03
CA PRO A 203 12.81 -11.67 16.13
C PRO A 203 11.96 -11.43 17.38
N ASN A 204 11.53 -10.19 17.59
CA ASN A 204 10.72 -9.72 18.72
C ASN A 204 9.93 -8.46 18.29
N SER A 205 9.17 -7.87 19.23
CA SER A 205 8.36 -6.66 18.99
C SER A 205 9.18 -5.36 18.86
N THR A 206 10.46 -5.38 19.22
CA THR A 206 11.32 -4.19 19.24
C THR A 206 12.19 -4.03 18.00
N PHE A 207 12.28 -5.05 17.16
CA PHE A 207 13.17 -5.04 16.01
C PHE A 207 12.49 -5.61 14.77
N THR A 208 12.59 -4.88 13.67
CA THR A 208 12.23 -5.34 12.32
C THR A 208 13.37 -5.03 11.37
N LEU A 209 13.78 -6.00 10.58
CA LEU A 209 14.66 -5.81 9.42
C LEU A 209 13.92 -6.28 8.17
N ASN A 210 13.93 -5.47 7.13
CA ASN A 210 13.27 -5.78 5.85
C ASN A 210 14.22 -5.54 4.68
N TYR A 211 14.18 -6.46 3.74
CA TYR A 211 14.78 -6.29 2.42
C TYR A 211 13.77 -6.63 1.34
N SER A 212 13.58 -5.71 0.40
CA SER A 212 12.64 -5.84 -0.71
C SER A 212 13.31 -5.50 -2.03
N THR A 213 12.82 -6.11 -3.12
CA THR A 213 13.34 -5.87 -4.47
C THR A 213 12.20 -5.67 -5.45
N PHE A 214 12.49 -4.97 -6.53
CA PHE A 214 11.64 -4.88 -7.72
C PHE A 214 12.50 -4.97 -8.97
N VAL A 215 12.01 -5.70 -9.98
CA VAL A 215 12.55 -5.72 -11.33
C VAL A 215 11.41 -5.72 -12.34
N GLY A 216 11.46 -4.80 -13.31
CA GLY A 216 10.41 -4.69 -14.31
C GLY A 216 10.58 -3.52 -15.24
N THR A 217 9.52 -3.21 -15.97
CA THR A 217 9.47 -2.07 -16.90
C THR A 217 8.05 -1.48 -16.96
N ASP A 218 7.96 -0.15 -16.97
CA ASP A 218 6.71 0.59 -17.20
C ASP A 218 6.68 1.22 -18.61
N LYS A 219 7.38 0.62 -19.57
CA LYS A 219 7.41 1.09 -20.95
C LYS A 219 6.77 0.06 -21.88
N PRO A 220 6.25 0.48 -23.04
CA PRO A 220 5.82 -0.43 -24.09
C PRO A 220 6.97 -1.34 -24.57
N ASP A 221 6.64 -2.48 -25.16
CA ASP A 221 7.63 -3.47 -25.58
C ASP A 221 8.66 -2.96 -26.62
N ASN A 222 8.26 -1.97 -27.44
CA ASN A 222 9.13 -1.34 -28.42
C ASN A 222 10.08 -0.26 -27.84
N ALA A 223 9.85 0.14 -26.60
CA ALA A 223 10.66 1.14 -25.89
C ALA A 223 10.99 0.66 -24.47
N ARG A 224 11.27 -0.62 -24.31
CA ARG A 224 11.50 -1.27 -23.02
C ARG A 224 12.72 -0.72 -22.34
N LEU A 225 12.50 -0.16 -21.12
CA LEU A 225 13.55 0.31 -20.23
C LEU A 225 13.39 -0.43 -18.91
N SER A 226 14.39 -1.19 -18.51
CA SER A 226 14.34 -1.97 -17.27
C SER A 226 14.65 -1.11 -16.07
N ARG A 227 13.91 -1.36 -14.98
CA ARG A 227 14.13 -0.81 -13.63
C ARG A 227 14.46 -1.94 -12.69
N LEU A 228 15.53 -1.76 -11.92
CA LEU A 228 15.89 -2.60 -10.79
C LEU A 228 15.88 -1.72 -9.53
N PHE A 229 15.28 -2.21 -8.45
CA PHE A 229 15.20 -1.47 -7.20
C PHE A 229 15.43 -2.39 -6.01
N HIS A 230 16.16 -1.89 -5.02
CA HIS A 230 16.43 -2.53 -3.75
C HIS A 230 16.07 -1.57 -2.62
N ASN A 231 15.34 -2.09 -1.65
CA ASN A 231 14.97 -1.37 -0.43
C ASN A 231 15.42 -2.18 0.78
N LEU A 232 16.16 -1.54 1.67
CA LEU A 232 16.58 -2.12 2.95
C LEU A 232 16.20 -1.17 4.07
N TYR A 233 15.49 -1.64 5.09
CA TYR A 233 15.23 -0.84 6.27
C TYR A 233 15.26 -1.64 7.57
N GLY A 234 15.56 -0.93 8.66
CA GLY A 234 15.48 -1.43 10.02
C GLY A 234 14.64 -0.52 10.90
N ILE A 235 13.76 -1.10 11.72
CA ILE A 235 12.98 -0.40 12.75
C ILE A 235 13.44 -0.92 14.11
N PHE A 236 13.83 0.00 15.00
CA PHE A 236 14.35 -0.29 16.31
C PHE A 236 13.51 0.48 17.35
N ASN A 237 12.64 -0.20 18.07
CA ASN A 237 11.88 0.34 19.20
C ASN A 237 12.70 0.14 20.48
N ILE A 238 13.55 1.10 20.84
CA ILE A 238 14.53 0.98 21.91
C ILE A 238 13.86 1.07 23.28
N THR A 239 12.88 1.97 23.40
CA THR A 239 11.99 2.12 24.57
C THR A 239 10.57 2.43 24.09
N ASP A 240 9.61 2.49 25.00
CA ASP A 240 8.23 2.91 24.68
C ASP A 240 8.12 4.36 24.14
N LYS A 241 9.18 5.16 24.32
CA LYS A 241 9.21 6.58 23.93
C LYS A 241 10.29 6.93 22.91
N PHE A 242 11.19 5.99 22.62
CA PHE A 242 12.30 6.23 21.70
C PHE A 242 12.50 5.06 20.75
N GLY A 243 12.41 5.36 19.48
CA GLY A 243 12.67 4.44 18.39
C GLY A 243 13.53 5.08 17.30
N VAL A 244 14.17 4.25 16.52
CA VAL A 244 14.94 4.65 15.33
C VAL A 244 14.48 3.82 14.16
N THR A 245 14.15 4.49 13.04
CA THR A 245 13.98 3.85 11.76
C THR A 245 15.08 4.33 10.83
N THR A 246 15.76 3.39 10.18
CA THR A 246 16.79 3.67 9.17
C THR A 246 16.44 2.92 7.89
N GLY A 247 16.66 3.57 6.74
CA GLY A 247 16.38 2.99 5.44
C GLY A 247 17.45 3.39 4.42
N PHE A 248 17.62 2.51 3.44
CA PHE A 248 18.49 2.71 2.30
C PHE A 248 17.84 2.11 1.06
N ASP A 249 17.72 2.93 0.02
CA ASP A 249 17.19 2.55 -1.28
C ASP A 249 18.25 2.76 -2.34
N ILE A 250 18.33 1.81 -3.27
CA ILE A 250 19.11 1.97 -4.48
C ILE A 250 18.31 1.43 -5.67
N GLY A 251 18.20 2.24 -6.71
CA GLY A 251 17.52 1.89 -7.94
C GLY A 251 18.36 2.23 -9.17
N THR A 252 18.19 1.45 -10.21
CA THR A 252 18.74 1.74 -11.53
C THR A 252 17.64 1.67 -12.58
N GLU A 253 17.64 2.60 -13.53
CA GLU A 253 16.73 2.60 -14.66
C GLU A 253 17.52 2.86 -15.95
N GLU A 254 17.26 2.07 -16.98
CA GLU A 254 17.87 2.28 -18.29
C GLU A 254 17.39 3.60 -18.90
N LYS A 255 18.29 4.35 -19.55
CA LYS A 255 17.95 5.60 -20.24
C LYS A 255 17.42 5.37 -21.67
N THR A 256 17.96 4.36 -22.34
CA THR A 256 17.57 3.97 -23.69
C THR A 256 17.51 2.45 -23.80
N THR A 257 16.71 1.93 -24.73
CA THR A 257 16.54 0.50 -24.91
C THR A 257 17.87 -0.19 -25.20
N GLY A 258 18.22 -1.21 -24.39
CA GLY A 258 19.44 -2.00 -24.53
C GLY A 258 20.74 -1.24 -24.23
N SER A 259 20.67 -0.09 -23.56
CA SER A 259 21.86 0.66 -23.18
C SER A 259 22.41 0.18 -21.83
N ASP A 260 23.74 0.19 -21.69
CA ASP A 260 24.41 0.00 -20.40
C ASP A 260 24.37 1.28 -19.53
N ASP A 261 23.92 2.40 -20.09
CA ASP A 261 23.81 3.69 -19.39
C ASP A 261 22.52 3.74 -18.57
N LYS A 262 22.64 3.65 -17.25
CA LYS A 262 21.53 3.61 -16.27
C LYS A 262 21.58 4.82 -15.34
N ASN A 263 20.39 5.28 -14.94
CA ASN A 263 20.25 6.19 -13.81
C ASN A 263 20.21 5.38 -12.50
N THR A 264 20.95 5.81 -11.52
CA THR A 264 20.97 5.23 -10.17
C THR A 264 20.27 6.14 -9.19
#